data_4c56441a3bb9040558c77bb959bc9f4c
#
_entry.id   4c56441a3bb9040558c77bb959bc9f4c
#
_cell.length_a   1.000
_cell.length_b   1.000
_cell.length_c   1.000
_cell.angle_alpha   90.00
_cell.angle_beta   90.00
_cell.angle_gamma   90.00
#
_symmetry.space_group_name_H-M   'P 1'
#
loop_
_entity.id
_entity.type
_entity.pdbx_description
1 polymer ?
#
loop_
_entity_poly.entity_id
_entity_poly.type
_entity_poly.pdbx_seq_one_letter_code
_entity_poly.pdbx_strand_id
1 'polypeptide(L)'
;MIERSGNLIVISGPSGVGKSTLVKQARLELPYLEFSVSCTTRQPRAGEVNGKDYFFLTPEEFEAKVQNNEFLEYAGVFAHRYGTLKSEVVSRLQRGADVILDIDVQGAKQIRQAAAADPEIARAAQFIMIVPPDMATLEARLAGRNSETPESLKLRLAGAQEELSNFRVYDYLVVNDDLETAGKELIMLLKTVRMRTSTVIGEPFA
;
A
#
# COMPACT_ATOMS: atom_id res chain seq x y z
N MET A 1 -18.83 20.97 -11.93
CA MET A 1 -18.30 19.63 -11.51
C MET A 1 -17.60 19.83 -10.18
N ILE A 2 -17.86 18.98 -9.17
CA ILE A 2 -17.22 19.11 -7.84
C ILE A 2 -15.73 18.78 -7.98
N GLU A 3 -14.87 19.73 -7.65
CA GLU A 3 -13.42 19.54 -7.64
C GLU A 3 -13.01 18.75 -6.40
N ARG A 4 -12.05 17.82 -6.55
CA ARG A 4 -11.58 16.92 -5.48
C ARG A 4 -10.09 16.73 -5.55
N SER A 5 -9.45 16.66 -4.38
CA SER A 5 -8.13 16.04 -4.25
C SER A 5 -8.26 14.52 -4.30
N GLY A 6 -7.16 13.83 -4.58
CA GLY A 6 -7.13 12.38 -4.57
C GLY A 6 -7.15 11.77 -3.16
N ASN A 7 -7.31 10.45 -3.08
CA ASN A 7 -7.17 9.66 -1.88
C ASN A 7 -5.83 8.91 -1.87
N LEU A 8 -5.24 8.74 -0.69
CA LEU A 8 -4.10 7.87 -0.46
C LEU A 8 -4.60 6.54 0.11
N ILE A 9 -4.55 5.49 -0.68
CA ILE A 9 -5.05 4.17 -0.34
C ILE A 9 -3.88 3.28 0.04
N VAL A 10 -3.76 2.99 1.33
CA VAL A 10 -2.72 2.14 1.91
C VAL A 10 -3.28 0.73 2.05
N ILE A 11 -2.78 -0.21 1.26
CA ILE A 11 -3.20 -1.61 1.31
C ILE A 11 -2.09 -2.44 1.93
N SER A 12 -2.44 -3.22 2.97
CA SER A 12 -1.54 -4.17 3.60
C SER A 12 -2.21 -5.53 3.76
N GLY A 13 -1.44 -6.48 4.20
CA GLY A 13 -1.89 -7.84 4.49
C GLY A 13 -0.75 -8.83 4.35
N PRO A 14 -0.84 -9.98 5.02
CA PRO A 14 0.27 -10.93 5.10
C PRO A 14 0.63 -11.52 3.74
N SER A 15 1.86 -12.01 3.67
CA SER A 15 2.32 -12.75 2.48
C SER A 15 1.39 -13.95 2.24
N GLY A 16 1.02 -14.18 0.97
CA GLY A 16 0.13 -15.29 0.59
C GLY A 16 -1.37 -14.98 0.64
N VAL A 17 -1.78 -13.83 1.16
CA VAL A 17 -3.20 -13.45 1.25
C VAL A 17 -3.86 -13.10 -0.09
N GLY A 18 -3.08 -12.93 -1.18
CA GLY A 18 -3.62 -12.59 -2.51
C GLY A 18 -3.65 -11.09 -2.82
N LYS A 19 -3.05 -10.25 -1.98
CA LYS A 19 -3.03 -8.78 -2.08
C LYS A 19 -2.66 -8.26 -3.47
N SER A 20 -1.52 -8.67 -4.03
CA SER A 20 -1.04 -8.19 -5.34
C SER A 20 -1.98 -8.54 -6.49
N THR A 21 -2.69 -9.68 -6.40
CA THR A 21 -3.69 -10.08 -7.40
C THR A 21 -4.91 -9.16 -7.34
N LEU A 22 -5.44 -8.91 -6.13
CA LEU A 22 -6.58 -8.02 -5.90
C LEU A 22 -6.27 -6.59 -6.34
N VAL A 23 -5.09 -6.08 -5.98
CA VAL A 23 -4.63 -4.74 -6.38
C VAL A 23 -4.50 -4.64 -7.91
N LYS A 24 -3.97 -5.67 -8.57
CA LYS A 24 -3.90 -5.72 -10.04
C LYS A 24 -5.27 -5.68 -10.69
N GLN A 25 -6.24 -6.44 -10.19
CA GLN A 25 -7.63 -6.42 -10.66
C GLN A 25 -8.26 -5.04 -10.49
N ALA A 26 -8.13 -4.44 -9.31
CA ALA A 26 -8.67 -3.11 -9.03
C ALA A 26 -8.13 -2.06 -10.01
N ARG A 27 -6.83 -2.10 -10.34
CA ARG A 27 -6.21 -1.18 -11.30
C ARG A 27 -6.73 -1.34 -12.73
N LEU A 28 -7.03 -2.56 -13.15
CA LEU A 28 -7.60 -2.80 -14.49
C LEU A 28 -9.01 -2.21 -14.62
N GLU A 29 -9.80 -2.24 -13.54
CA GLU A 29 -11.17 -1.70 -13.55
C GLU A 29 -11.25 -0.21 -13.21
N LEU A 30 -10.26 0.32 -12.49
CA LEU A 30 -10.24 1.71 -12.01
C LEU A 30 -9.00 2.43 -12.56
N PRO A 31 -9.05 2.91 -13.82
CA PRO A 31 -7.89 3.50 -14.51
C PRO A 31 -7.38 4.81 -13.88
N TYR A 32 -8.14 5.41 -12.96
CA TYR A 32 -7.73 6.58 -12.18
C TYR A 32 -6.87 6.26 -10.96
N LEU A 33 -6.67 4.97 -10.64
CA LEU A 33 -5.76 4.53 -9.59
C LEU A 33 -4.33 4.54 -10.09
N GLU A 34 -3.50 5.32 -9.44
CA GLU A 34 -2.07 5.41 -9.73
C GLU A 34 -1.24 4.72 -8.66
N PHE A 35 -0.15 4.06 -9.06
CA PHE A 35 0.87 3.62 -8.11
C PHE A 35 1.86 4.75 -7.86
N SER A 36 2.27 4.91 -6.60
CA SER A 36 3.47 5.67 -6.32
C SER A 36 4.70 4.89 -6.77
N VAL A 37 5.62 5.58 -7.42
CA VAL A 37 6.92 5.00 -7.75
C VAL A 37 7.79 5.04 -6.49
N SER A 38 8.13 3.85 -5.96
CA SER A 38 8.94 3.73 -4.76
C SER A 38 10.42 3.99 -5.07
N CYS A 39 11.15 4.48 -4.07
CA CYS A 39 12.62 4.48 -4.08
C CYS A 39 13.17 3.13 -3.66
N THR A 40 14.34 2.77 -4.18
CA THR A 40 15.09 1.60 -3.71
C THR A 40 16.60 1.80 -3.85
N THR A 41 17.35 1.19 -2.93
CA THR A 41 18.83 1.10 -3.03
C THR A 41 19.31 -0.13 -3.80
N ARG A 42 18.37 -0.95 -4.31
CA ARG A 42 18.68 -2.07 -5.20
C ARG A 42 19.06 -1.56 -6.58
N GLN A 43 20.06 -2.20 -7.20
CA GLN A 43 20.38 -1.92 -8.59
C GLN A 43 19.23 -2.30 -9.53
N PRO A 44 19.02 -1.56 -10.63
CA PRO A 44 18.04 -1.90 -11.65
C PRO A 44 18.27 -3.31 -12.22
N ARG A 45 17.19 -4.03 -12.47
CA ARG A 45 17.23 -5.28 -13.26
C ARG A 45 17.15 -4.94 -14.75
N ALA A 46 17.47 -5.91 -15.60
CA ALA A 46 17.32 -5.75 -17.06
C ALA A 46 15.87 -5.38 -17.40
N GLY A 47 15.69 -4.25 -18.10
CA GLY A 47 14.38 -3.74 -18.52
C GLY A 47 13.71 -2.79 -17.55
N GLU A 48 14.18 -2.64 -16.31
CA GLU A 48 13.63 -1.64 -15.37
C GLU A 48 14.12 -0.23 -15.71
N VAL A 49 13.24 0.75 -15.61
CA VAL A 49 13.47 2.16 -15.98
C VAL A 49 13.38 3.02 -14.73
N ASN A 50 14.40 3.85 -14.48
CA ASN A 50 14.41 4.81 -13.38
C ASN A 50 13.28 5.82 -13.51
N GLY A 51 12.57 6.09 -12.41
CA GLY A 51 11.43 6.99 -12.36
C GLY A 51 10.12 6.37 -12.89
N LYS A 52 10.16 5.11 -13.36
CA LYS A 52 8.98 4.38 -13.82
C LYS A 52 8.70 3.13 -12.98
N ASP A 53 9.70 2.25 -12.85
CA ASP A 53 9.59 1.05 -12.04
C ASP A 53 9.98 1.33 -10.58
N TYR A 54 11.09 2.03 -10.40
CA TYR A 54 11.59 2.57 -9.14
C TYR A 54 12.37 3.86 -9.38
N PHE A 55 12.54 4.67 -8.34
CA PHE A 55 13.64 5.62 -8.23
C PHE A 55 14.83 4.87 -7.63
N PHE A 56 15.83 4.54 -8.45
CA PHE A 56 17.02 3.84 -8.01
C PHE A 56 18.01 4.84 -7.42
N LEU A 57 18.25 4.71 -6.12
CA LEU A 57 19.11 5.62 -5.34
C LEU A 57 20.36 4.88 -4.84
N THR A 58 21.45 5.60 -4.62
CA THR A 58 22.54 5.06 -3.82
C THR A 58 22.13 4.97 -2.34
N PRO A 59 22.84 4.15 -1.52
CA PRO A 59 22.58 4.12 -0.08
C PRO A 59 22.71 5.51 0.57
N GLU A 60 23.65 6.32 0.13
CA GLU A 60 23.91 7.68 0.64
C GLU A 60 22.79 8.65 0.27
N GLU A 61 22.29 8.61 -0.98
CA GLU A 61 21.14 9.40 -1.42
C GLU A 61 19.88 9.02 -0.66
N PHE A 62 19.67 7.72 -0.42
CA PHE A 62 18.52 7.24 0.36
C PHE A 62 18.62 7.74 1.81
N GLU A 63 19.79 7.63 2.44
CA GLU A 63 19.99 8.09 3.81
C GLU A 63 19.80 9.60 3.94
N ALA A 64 20.30 10.40 3.00
CA ALA A 64 20.07 11.84 2.98
C ALA A 64 18.57 12.17 2.96
N LYS A 65 17.76 11.43 2.17
CA LYS A 65 16.30 11.60 2.12
C LYS A 65 15.62 11.19 3.43
N VAL A 66 16.11 10.16 4.12
CA VAL A 66 15.63 9.79 5.46
C VAL A 66 15.87 10.93 6.46
N GLN A 67 17.09 11.47 6.49
CA GLN A 67 17.47 12.56 7.39
C GLN A 67 16.67 13.85 7.14
N ASN A 68 16.32 14.09 5.87
CA ASN A 68 15.48 15.22 5.46
C ASN A 68 13.96 14.98 5.65
N ASN A 69 13.53 13.83 6.20
CA ASN A 69 12.13 13.45 6.35
C ASN A 69 11.32 13.50 5.05
N GLU A 70 11.95 13.11 3.91
CA GLU A 70 11.30 13.13 2.59
C GLU A 70 10.39 11.91 2.33
N PHE A 71 10.52 10.85 3.13
CA PHE A 71 9.71 9.64 2.98
C PHE A 71 8.41 9.70 3.81
N LEU A 72 7.32 9.16 3.26
CA LEU A 72 6.10 8.81 4.01
C LEU A 72 6.30 7.54 4.83
N GLU A 73 7.00 6.57 4.24
CA GLU A 73 7.42 5.34 4.88
C GLU A 73 8.69 4.83 4.21
N TYR A 74 9.47 4.07 4.94
CA TYR A 74 10.60 3.33 4.39
C TYR A 74 10.89 2.09 5.24
N ALA A 75 11.45 1.06 4.60
CA ALA A 75 11.82 -0.20 5.25
C ALA A 75 13.09 -0.80 4.66
N GLY A 76 13.77 -1.60 5.47
CA GLY A 76 14.81 -2.51 5.00
C GLY A 76 14.19 -3.85 4.59
N VAL A 77 14.48 -4.30 3.37
CA VAL A 77 14.07 -5.62 2.89
C VAL A 77 15.32 -6.36 2.42
N PHE A 78 15.75 -7.35 3.19
CA PHE A 78 17.04 -8.04 3.01
C PHE A 78 18.22 -7.03 3.03
N ALA A 79 18.99 -6.99 1.95
CA ALA A 79 20.17 -6.13 1.81
C ALA A 79 19.86 -4.72 1.25
N HIS A 80 18.60 -4.43 0.95
CA HIS A 80 18.19 -3.19 0.27
C HIS A 80 17.13 -2.43 1.07
N ARG A 81 17.04 -1.13 0.79
CA ARG A 81 16.02 -0.26 1.36
C ARG A 81 14.99 0.09 0.30
N TYR A 82 13.77 0.30 0.74
CA TYR A 82 12.63 0.74 -0.08
C TYR A 82 11.90 1.85 0.66
N GLY A 83 11.28 2.77 -0.06
CA GLY A 83 10.50 3.82 0.59
C GLY A 83 9.67 4.61 -0.42
N THR A 84 8.64 5.26 0.08
CA THR A 84 7.70 6.07 -0.69
C THR A 84 7.93 7.55 -0.40
N LEU A 85 8.29 8.32 -1.43
CA LEU A 85 8.50 9.77 -1.28
C LEU A 85 7.18 10.49 -1.01
N LYS A 86 7.19 11.39 -0.04
CA LYS A 86 6.05 12.25 0.28
C LYS A 86 5.67 13.14 -0.91
N SER A 87 6.64 13.77 -1.57
CA SER A 87 6.42 14.63 -2.73
C SER A 87 5.75 13.90 -3.89
N GLU A 88 6.11 12.65 -4.13
CA GLU A 88 5.56 11.80 -5.18
C GLU A 88 4.07 11.50 -4.95
N VAL A 89 3.67 11.25 -3.72
CA VAL A 89 2.28 11.03 -3.33
C VAL A 89 1.50 12.35 -3.37
N VAL A 90 1.96 13.39 -2.67
CA VAL A 90 1.27 14.67 -2.55
C VAL A 90 0.98 15.30 -3.91
N SER A 91 1.96 15.30 -4.83
CA SER A 91 1.76 15.84 -6.17
C SER A 91 0.63 15.16 -6.95
N ARG A 92 0.43 13.85 -6.75
CA ARG A 92 -0.69 13.12 -7.35
C ARG A 92 -2.02 13.43 -6.69
N LEU A 93 -2.05 13.47 -5.36
CA LEU A 93 -3.26 13.81 -4.62
C LEU A 93 -3.79 15.19 -5.01
N GLN A 94 -2.91 16.19 -5.16
CA GLN A 94 -3.27 17.56 -5.50
C GLN A 94 -3.88 17.69 -6.90
N ARG A 95 -3.53 16.81 -7.84
CA ARG A 95 -4.18 16.78 -9.17
C ARG A 95 -5.41 15.86 -9.24
N GLY A 96 -5.91 15.37 -8.10
CA GLY A 96 -7.12 14.54 -7.99
C GLY A 96 -6.93 13.06 -8.32
N ALA A 97 -5.70 12.57 -8.41
CA ALA A 97 -5.42 11.16 -8.63
C ALA A 97 -5.48 10.39 -7.31
N ASP A 98 -6.15 9.25 -7.30
CA ASP A 98 -6.11 8.31 -6.18
C ASP A 98 -4.82 7.50 -6.25
N VAL A 99 -4.04 7.52 -5.17
CA VAL A 99 -2.74 6.83 -5.08
C VAL A 99 -2.86 5.58 -4.24
N ILE A 100 -2.43 4.45 -4.77
CA ILE A 100 -2.40 3.18 -4.04
C ILE A 100 -0.97 2.81 -3.65
N LEU A 101 -0.79 2.42 -2.39
CA LEU A 101 0.45 1.87 -1.84
C LEU A 101 0.20 0.43 -1.39
N ASP A 102 0.98 -0.49 -1.94
CA ASP A 102 1.02 -1.91 -1.52
C ASP A 102 2.25 -2.09 -0.63
N ILE A 103 2.05 -1.98 0.69
CA ILE A 103 3.12 -1.96 1.70
C ILE A 103 2.81 -2.93 2.84
N ASP A 104 3.81 -3.19 3.68
CA ASP A 104 3.63 -3.99 4.88
C ASP A 104 2.99 -3.18 6.03
N VAL A 105 2.75 -3.86 7.14
CA VAL A 105 2.14 -3.26 8.35
C VAL A 105 3.05 -2.19 8.96
N GLN A 106 4.37 -2.32 8.87
CA GLN A 106 5.30 -1.33 9.41
C GLN A 106 5.24 -0.02 8.61
N GLY A 107 5.22 -0.12 7.28
CA GLY A 107 5.02 1.03 6.41
C GLY A 107 3.67 1.70 6.65
N ALA A 108 2.60 0.92 6.80
CA ALA A 108 1.27 1.46 7.13
C ALA A 108 1.26 2.23 8.46
N LYS A 109 1.96 1.74 9.49
CA LYS A 109 2.11 2.46 10.77
C LYS A 109 2.87 3.78 10.59
N GLN A 110 3.94 3.80 9.81
CA GLN A 110 4.70 5.03 9.53
C GLN A 110 3.81 6.07 8.82
N ILE A 111 3.02 5.66 7.81
CA ILE A 111 2.09 6.57 7.13
C ILE A 111 1.01 7.07 8.08
N ARG A 112 0.50 6.23 8.99
CA ARG A 112 -0.47 6.67 10.00
C ARG A 112 0.14 7.69 10.97
N GLN A 113 1.40 7.55 11.33
CA GLN A 113 2.14 8.55 12.12
C GLN A 113 2.35 9.84 11.33
N ALA A 114 2.75 9.74 10.06
CA ALA A 114 2.88 10.90 9.18
C ALA A 114 1.54 11.64 9.01
N ALA A 115 0.44 10.91 8.87
CA ALA A 115 -0.91 11.47 8.80
C ALA A 115 -1.30 12.25 10.09
N ALA A 116 -0.84 11.81 11.26
CA ALA A 116 -1.10 12.54 12.51
C ALA A 116 -0.41 13.91 12.57
N ALA A 117 0.68 14.08 11.81
CA ALA A 117 1.46 15.32 11.75
C ALA A 117 1.17 16.18 10.52
N ASP A 118 0.53 15.63 9.50
CA ASP A 118 0.28 16.30 8.22
C ASP A 118 -1.22 16.24 7.85
N PRO A 119 -1.94 17.39 7.92
CA PRO A 119 -3.38 17.43 7.61
C PRO A 119 -3.75 17.00 6.20
N GLU A 120 -2.88 17.18 5.20
CA GLU A 120 -3.14 16.76 3.82
C GLU A 120 -3.13 15.23 3.73
N ILE A 121 -2.14 14.58 4.34
CA ILE A 121 -2.07 13.12 4.41
C ILE A 121 -3.20 12.56 5.27
N ALA A 122 -3.52 13.19 6.43
CA ALA A 122 -4.63 12.77 7.30
C ALA A 122 -5.97 12.76 6.56
N ARG A 123 -6.23 13.80 5.77
CA ARG A 123 -7.46 13.93 4.98
C ARG A 123 -7.54 12.86 3.88
N ALA A 124 -6.43 12.55 3.23
CA ALA A 124 -6.39 11.67 2.06
C ALA A 124 -6.30 10.19 2.43
N ALA A 125 -5.59 9.83 3.51
CA ALA A 125 -5.23 8.45 3.82
C ALA A 125 -6.43 7.58 4.22
N GLN A 126 -6.47 6.37 3.63
CA GLN A 126 -7.41 5.29 3.96
C GLN A 126 -6.63 3.98 4.03
N PHE A 127 -6.78 3.26 5.11
CA PHE A 127 -6.02 2.06 5.39
C PHE A 127 -6.92 0.82 5.24
N ILE A 128 -6.53 -0.07 4.34
CA ILE A 128 -7.26 -1.29 4.02
C ILE A 128 -6.36 -2.49 4.33
N MET A 129 -6.84 -3.43 5.14
CA MET A 129 -6.13 -4.68 5.36
C MET A 129 -6.83 -5.81 4.61
N ILE A 130 -6.08 -6.53 3.79
CA ILE A 130 -6.55 -7.77 3.17
C ILE A 130 -6.16 -8.92 4.08
N VAL A 131 -7.16 -9.71 4.47
CA VAL A 131 -6.99 -10.81 5.42
C VAL A 131 -7.46 -12.14 4.81
N PRO A 132 -6.90 -13.29 5.22
CA PRO A 132 -7.47 -14.59 4.88
C PRO A 132 -8.75 -14.83 5.70
N PRO A 133 -9.62 -15.79 5.32
CA PRO A 133 -10.77 -16.17 6.15
C PRO A 133 -10.34 -16.79 7.48
N ASP A 134 -9.22 -17.52 7.48
CA ASP A 134 -8.59 -18.13 8.66
C ASP A 134 -7.11 -18.45 8.41
N MET A 135 -6.41 -18.83 9.48
CA MET A 135 -4.98 -19.17 9.40
C MET A 135 -4.71 -20.48 8.65
N ALA A 136 -5.63 -21.44 8.68
CA ALA A 136 -5.46 -22.73 7.99
C ALA A 136 -5.49 -22.52 6.47
N THR A 137 -6.39 -21.66 5.97
CA THR A 137 -6.43 -21.26 4.57
C THR A 137 -5.14 -20.54 4.15
N LEU A 138 -4.60 -19.66 5.00
CA LEU A 138 -3.34 -18.98 4.70
C LEU A 138 -2.17 -19.97 4.64
N GLU A 139 -2.11 -20.92 5.58
CA GLU A 139 -1.10 -21.98 5.60
C GLU A 139 -1.14 -22.82 4.31
N ALA A 140 -2.32 -23.27 3.90
CA ALA A 140 -2.50 -24.03 2.66
C ALA A 140 -2.02 -23.23 1.42
N ARG A 141 -2.32 -21.92 1.36
CA ARG A 141 -1.89 -21.04 0.26
C ARG A 141 -0.38 -20.82 0.24
N LEU A 142 0.26 -20.74 1.40
CA LEU A 142 1.71 -20.61 1.52
C LEU A 142 2.42 -21.93 1.16
N ALA A 143 1.94 -23.07 1.69
CA ALA A 143 2.51 -24.38 1.41
C ALA A 143 2.42 -24.79 -0.07
N GLY A 144 1.40 -24.33 -0.79
CA GLY A 144 1.24 -24.58 -2.23
C GLY A 144 2.27 -23.90 -3.14
N ARG A 145 3.17 -23.09 -2.60
CA ARG A 145 4.29 -22.49 -3.33
C ARG A 145 5.49 -23.43 -3.25
N ASN A 146 5.86 -24.08 -4.36
CA ASN A 146 6.89 -25.13 -4.50
C ASN A 146 8.33 -24.79 -4.00
N SER A 147 8.52 -23.69 -3.28
CA SER A 147 9.84 -23.22 -2.81
C SER A 147 9.97 -23.12 -1.29
N GLU A 148 8.98 -23.62 -0.51
CA GLU A 148 8.96 -23.44 0.95
C GLU A 148 9.51 -24.66 1.67
N THR A 149 10.46 -24.43 2.61
CA THR A 149 10.82 -25.43 3.62
C THR A 149 9.85 -25.34 4.81
N PRO A 150 9.72 -26.42 5.63
CA PRO A 150 8.88 -26.36 6.83
C PRO A 150 9.25 -25.22 7.78
N GLU A 151 10.54 -24.91 7.91
CA GLU A 151 11.05 -23.82 8.74
C GLU A 151 10.65 -22.45 8.18
N SER A 152 10.76 -22.25 6.86
CA SER A 152 10.37 -20.99 6.23
C SER A 152 8.86 -20.76 6.31
N LEU A 153 8.06 -21.82 6.16
CA LEU A 153 6.61 -21.77 6.33
C LEU A 153 6.23 -21.34 7.75
N LYS A 154 6.85 -21.96 8.77
CA LYS A 154 6.59 -21.62 10.17
C LYS A 154 6.91 -20.14 10.48
N LEU A 155 8.03 -19.63 9.97
CA LEU A 155 8.42 -18.23 10.15
C LEU A 155 7.42 -17.28 9.47
N ARG A 156 6.96 -17.62 8.26
CA ARG A 156 5.97 -16.80 7.54
C ARG A 156 4.61 -16.80 8.23
N LEU A 157 4.17 -17.93 8.78
CA LEU A 157 2.91 -18.00 9.52
C LEU A 157 2.99 -17.19 10.82
N ALA A 158 4.10 -17.26 11.54
CA ALA A 158 4.31 -16.43 12.73
C ALA A 158 4.29 -14.93 12.38
N GLY A 159 4.98 -14.51 11.32
CA GLY A 159 4.94 -13.13 10.82
C GLY A 159 3.53 -12.70 10.39
N ALA A 160 2.80 -13.58 9.69
CA ALA A 160 1.43 -13.32 9.28
C ALA A 160 0.49 -13.14 10.47
N GLN A 161 0.64 -13.92 11.52
CA GLN A 161 -0.15 -13.78 12.76
C GLN A 161 0.15 -12.46 13.46
N GLU A 162 1.41 -12.04 13.50
CA GLU A 162 1.81 -10.74 14.04
C GLU A 162 1.20 -9.59 13.19
N GLU A 163 1.30 -9.66 11.85
CA GLU A 163 0.69 -8.67 10.97
C GLU A 163 -0.82 -8.58 11.19
N LEU A 164 -1.52 -9.72 11.21
CA LEU A 164 -2.97 -9.79 11.41
C LEU A 164 -3.41 -9.25 12.78
N SER A 165 -2.59 -9.39 13.83
CA SER A 165 -2.89 -8.83 15.15
C SER A 165 -3.04 -7.31 15.15
N ASN A 166 -2.50 -6.63 14.13
CA ASN A 166 -2.58 -5.19 13.96
C ASN A 166 -3.84 -4.71 13.19
N PHE A 167 -4.82 -5.58 12.91
CA PHE A 167 -5.98 -5.22 12.08
C PHE A 167 -6.74 -3.96 12.55
N ARG A 168 -6.73 -3.66 13.86
CA ARG A 168 -7.44 -2.50 14.43
C ARG A 168 -6.85 -1.14 14.06
N VAL A 169 -5.65 -1.09 13.48
CA VAL A 169 -5.07 0.16 12.97
C VAL A 169 -5.51 0.48 11.52
N TYR A 170 -6.32 -0.39 10.92
CA TYR A 170 -6.89 -0.20 9.58
C TYR A 170 -8.33 0.30 9.67
N ASP A 171 -8.75 1.02 8.65
CA ASP A 171 -10.11 1.57 8.57
C ASP A 171 -11.08 0.55 7.98
N TYR A 172 -10.56 -0.38 7.15
CA TYR A 172 -11.35 -1.40 6.47
C TYR A 172 -10.63 -2.75 6.45
N LEU A 173 -11.44 -3.84 6.45
CA LEU A 173 -10.96 -5.20 6.22
C LEU A 173 -11.63 -5.75 4.96
N VAL A 174 -10.84 -6.40 4.09
CA VAL A 174 -11.32 -7.20 2.96
C VAL A 174 -10.90 -8.65 3.19
N VAL A 175 -11.87 -9.53 3.35
CA VAL A 175 -11.61 -10.95 3.56
C VAL A 175 -11.44 -11.64 2.21
N ASN A 176 -10.24 -12.13 1.90
CA ASN A 176 -9.99 -12.88 0.68
C ASN A 176 -10.18 -14.40 0.93
N ASP A 177 -11.43 -14.80 1.01
CA ASP A 177 -11.80 -16.22 0.95
C ASP A 177 -11.88 -16.68 -0.50
N ASP A 178 -12.70 -16.04 -1.30
CA ASP A 178 -12.81 -16.18 -2.74
C ASP A 178 -12.27 -14.92 -3.45
N LEU A 179 -11.37 -15.13 -4.42
CA LEU A 179 -10.65 -14.03 -5.08
C LEU A 179 -11.58 -13.11 -5.89
N GLU A 180 -12.60 -13.66 -6.52
CA GLU A 180 -13.54 -12.86 -7.32
C GLU A 180 -14.42 -11.99 -6.43
N THR A 181 -14.94 -12.56 -5.35
CA THR A 181 -15.75 -11.84 -4.35
C THR A 181 -14.93 -10.74 -3.67
N ALA A 182 -13.75 -11.07 -3.17
CA ALA A 182 -12.85 -10.09 -2.54
C ALA A 182 -12.43 -8.97 -3.49
N GLY A 183 -12.24 -9.31 -4.79
CA GLY A 183 -11.95 -8.32 -5.83
C GLY A 183 -13.10 -7.33 -6.02
N LYS A 184 -14.34 -7.82 -6.09
CA LYS A 184 -15.54 -6.96 -6.19
C LYS A 184 -15.72 -6.08 -4.97
N GLU A 185 -15.51 -6.62 -3.76
CA GLU A 185 -15.58 -5.87 -2.50
C GLU A 185 -14.53 -4.76 -2.45
N LEU A 186 -13.28 -5.07 -2.79
CA LEU A 186 -12.21 -4.07 -2.85
C LEU A 186 -12.53 -2.96 -3.84
N ILE A 187 -12.98 -3.28 -5.05
CA ILE A 187 -13.34 -2.31 -6.08
C ILE A 187 -14.51 -1.43 -5.62
N MET A 188 -15.53 -2.00 -5.00
CA MET A 188 -16.66 -1.27 -4.43
C MET A 188 -16.20 -0.32 -3.33
N LEU A 189 -15.34 -0.78 -2.43
CA LEU A 189 -14.76 0.05 -1.38
C LEU A 189 -13.97 1.22 -1.97
N LEU A 190 -13.10 0.99 -2.95
CA LEU A 190 -12.31 2.03 -3.61
C LEU A 190 -13.20 3.09 -4.29
N LYS A 191 -14.28 2.68 -4.94
CA LYS A 191 -15.28 3.61 -5.50
C LYS A 191 -15.96 4.42 -4.40
N THR A 192 -16.28 3.82 -3.26
CA THR A 192 -16.93 4.49 -2.12
C THR A 192 -15.97 5.48 -1.45
N VAL A 193 -14.71 5.13 -1.27
CA VAL A 193 -13.68 6.03 -0.72
C VAL A 193 -13.57 7.31 -1.54
N ARG A 194 -13.74 7.24 -2.86
CA ARG A 194 -13.73 8.41 -3.74
C ARG A 194 -14.91 9.37 -3.52
N MET A 195 -15.98 8.94 -2.84
CA MET A 195 -17.16 9.78 -2.55
C MET A 195 -17.02 10.60 -1.25
N ARG A 196 -15.90 10.48 -0.54
CA ARG A 196 -15.68 11.20 0.73
C ARG A 196 -15.74 12.72 0.54
N THR A 197 -16.44 13.39 1.43
CA THR A 197 -16.53 14.86 1.45
C THR A 197 -15.20 15.52 1.85
N SER A 198 -14.37 14.82 2.61
CA SER A 198 -13.06 15.32 3.06
C SER A 198 -12.09 15.64 1.91
N THR A 199 -12.32 15.09 0.71
CA THR A 199 -11.51 15.35 -0.49
C THR A 199 -12.08 16.45 -1.39
N VAL A 200 -13.27 16.99 -1.09
CA VAL A 200 -13.87 18.11 -1.86
C VAL A 200 -13.07 19.38 -1.63
N ILE A 201 -12.76 20.09 -2.72
CA ILE A 201 -12.01 21.36 -2.71
C ILE A 201 -13.00 22.51 -2.82
N GLY A 202 -12.81 23.55 -1.98
CA GLY A 202 -13.64 24.75 -1.98
C GLY A 202 -15.07 24.52 -1.47
N GLU A 203 -15.95 25.44 -1.83
CA GLU A 203 -17.37 25.47 -1.44
C GLU A 203 -18.26 25.28 -2.69
N PRO A 204 -18.44 24.02 -3.15
CA PRO A 204 -19.05 23.76 -4.46
C PRO A 204 -20.54 24.14 -4.57
N PHE A 205 -21.18 24.51 -3.43
CA PHE A 205 -22.59 24.90 -3.35
C PHE A 205 -22.78 26.34 -2.83
N ALA A 206 -21.70 27.09 -2.67
CA ALA A 206 -21.75 28.50 -2.27
C ALA A 206 -22.09 29.42 -3.43
#